data_b3250155fa0f6ef98057ab3052990f2a
#
_entry.id   b3250155fa0f6ef98057ab3052990f2a
#
_cell.length_a   1.000
_cell.length_b   1.000
_cell.length_c   1.000
_cell.angle_alpha   90.00
_cell.angle_beta   90.00
_cell.angle_gamma   90.00
#
_symmetry.space_group_name_H-M   'P 1'
#
loop_
_entity.id
_entity.type
_entity.pdbx_description
1 polymer ?
#
loop_
_entity_poly.entity_id
_entity_poly.type
_entity_poly.pdbx_seq_one_letter_code
_entity_poly.pdbx_strand_id
1 'polypeptide(L)'
;MTESENRDIIKDQFGKQGNTLINNSMEIWLNKIHITGARRGLGLALAEEYNNVPMCDCEVFINCKHDNQVDLLYEAAEKGKRIINIGSNSPDEQKKVPHKYAIEKGALDKANDQLFYQGVDTTIVRFGYFDSPRVSHIVANKLDIDYCVYIIDWILDQPHRIKDITVVPHKH
;
A
#
# COMPACT_ATOMS: atom_id res chain seq x y z
N MET A 1 -4.15 -5.79 26.37
CA MET A 1 -4.80 -5.88 25.03
C MET A 1 -3.73 -6.25 24.04
N THR A 2 -3.90 -7.35 23.34
CA THR A 2 -2.92 -7.83 22.35
C THR A 2 -3.10 -7.03 21.04
N GLU A 3 -2.05 -6.98 20.20
CA GLU A 3 -2.12 -6.33 18.88
C GLU A 3 -3.24 -6.90 17.99
N SER A 4 -3.56 -8.20 18.14
CA SER A 4 -4.67 -8.84 17.43
C SER A 4 -6.03 -8.32 17.89
N GLU A 5 -6.22 -8.06 19.18
CA GLU A 5 -7.47 -7.50 19.74
C GLU A 5 -7.70 -6.06 19.27
N ASN A 6 -6.64 -5.26 19.11
CA ASN A 6 -6.75 -3.92 18.53
C ASN A 6 -7.15 -3.93 17.05
N ARG A 7 -6.65 -4.90 16.27
CA ARG A 7 -7.05 -5.07 14.86
C ARG A 7 -8.53 -5.42 14.74
N ASP A 8 -9.03 -6.29 15.61
CA ASP A 8 -10.43 -6.67 15.62
C ASP A 8 -11.35 -5.53 16.04
N ILE A 9 -10.92 -4.68 16.98
CA ILE A 9 -11.65 -3.48 17.41
C ILE A 9 -11.74 -2.46 16.28
N ILE A 10 -10.65 -2.24 15.53
CA ILE A 10 -10.63 -1.32 14.38
C ILE A 10 -11.54 -1.86 13.27
N LYS A 11 -11.45 -3.16 12.95
CA LYS A 11 -12.36 -3.82 12.00
C LYS A 11 -13.83 -3.71 12.42
N ASP A 12 -14.13 -3.84 13.71
CA ASP A 12 -15.50 -3.80 14.24
C ASP A 12 -16.09 -2.38 14.27
N GLN A 13 -15.29 -1.35 14.48
CA GLN A 13 -15.73 0.04 14.48
C GLN A 13 -16.03 0.58 13.06
N PHE A 14 -15.34 0.09 12.04
CA PHE A 14 -15.46 0.59 10.67
C PHE A 14 -16.12 -0.41 9.70
N GLY A 15 -16.34 -1.68 10.09
CA GLY A 15 -16.76 -2.79 9.23
C GLY A 15 -18.23 -3.19 9.25
N LYS A 16 -19.09 -2.57 10.08
CA LYS A 16 -20.46 -3.10 10.32
C LYS A 16 -21.54 -2.73 9.30
N GLN A 17 -21.22 -2.19 8.12
CA GLN A 17 -22.22 -1.93 7.07
C GLN A 17 -21.77 -2.38 5.68
N GLY A 18 -21.43 -3.65 5.49
CA GLY A 18 -21.05 -4.17 4.19
C GLY A 18 -21.45 -5.63 3.97
N ASN A 19 -22.50 -5.82 3.22
CA ASN A 19 -23.04 -7.01 2.55
C ASN A 19 -22.20 -8.31 2.55
N THR A 20 -22.84 -9.41 2.92
CA THR A 20 -22.35 -10.81 2.87
C THR A 20 -21.83 -11.27 1.49
N LEU A 21 -22.18 -10.59 0.39
CA LEU A 21 -21.68 -10.86 -0.98
C LEU A 21 -20.25 -10.34 -1.21
N ILE A 22 -19.81 -9.32 -0.48
CA ILE A 22 -18.45 -8.75 -0.54
C ILE A 22 -17.46 -9.68 0.16
N ASN A 23 -17.86 -10.36 1.25
CA ASN A 23 -16.99 -11.25 2.01
C ASN A 23 -16.47 -12.45 1.20
N ASN A 24 -17.28 -13.03 0.31
CA ASN A 24 -16.85 -14.17 -0.53
C ASN A 24 -15.82 -13.75 -1.61
N SER A 25 -15.91 -12.54 -2.14
CA SER A 25 -14.91 -12.04 -3.10
C SER A 25 -13.59 -11.66 -2.41
N MET A 26 -13.63 -11.07 -1.21
CA MET A 26 -12.45 -10.75 -0.41
C MET A 26 -11.60 -11.99 -0.07
N GLU A 27 -12.22 -13.09 0.39
CA GLU A 27 -11.49 -14.33 0.72
C GLU A 27 -10.74 -14.92 -0.49
N ILE A 28 -11.25 -14.71 -1.72
CA ILE A 28 -10.59 -15.17 -2.95
C ILE A 28 -9.33 -14.37 -3.24
N TRP A 29 -9.34 -13.05 -3.00
CA TRP A 29 -8.19 -12.17 -3.27
C TRP A 29 -7.06 -12.32 -2.25
N LEU A 30 -7.38 -12.51 -0.96
CA LEU A 30 -6.42 -12.61 0.15
C LEU A 30 -5.37 -13.71 -0.03
N ASN A 31 -5.68 -14.74 -0.81
CA ASN A 31 -4.79 -15.89 -1.06
C ASN A 31 -3.95 -15.76 -2.34
N LYS A 32 -4.02 -14.61 -3.05
CA LYS A 32 -3.35 -14.41 -4.34
C LYS A 32 -2.67 -13.05 -4.43
N ILE A 33 -2.00 -12.65 -3.38
CA ILE A 33 -1.30 -11.37 -3.28
C ILE A 33 0.21 -11.61 -3.36
N HIS A 34 0.90 -10.86 -4.23
CA HIS A 34 2.35 -10.77 -4.21
C HIS A 34 2.79 -9.45 -3.61
N ILE A 35 3.71 -9.52 -2.64
CA ILE A 35 4.23 -8.35 -1.92
C ILE A 35 5.73 -8.27 -2.10
N THR A 36 6.23 -7.17 -2.63
CA THR A 36 7.66 -6.89 -2.64
C THR A 36 8.11 -6.32 -1.29
N GLY A 37 9.34 -6.65 -0.86
CA GLY A 37 9.87 -6.13 0.42
C GLY A 37 9.30 -6.76 1.68
N ALA A 38 8.81 -8.00 1.60
CA ALA A 38 8.15 -8.76 2.67
C ALA A 38 9.01 -9.11 3.90
N ARG A 39 10.25 -8.61 3.99
CA ARG A 39 11.19 -9.00 5.06
C ARG A 39 11.23 -8.02 6.24
N ARG A 40 10.66 -6.83 6.12
CA ARG A 40 10.69 -5.80 7.17
C ARG A 40 9.66 -4.70 6.94
N GLY A 41 9.35 -3.97 8.03
CA GLY A 41 8.46 -2.80 8.00
C GLY A 41 7.08 -3.15 7.45
N LEU A 42 6.49 -2.25 6.68
CA LEU A 42 5.15 -2.44 6.11
C LEU A 42 5.04 -3.69 5.22
N GLY A 43 6.08 -4.00 4.44
CA GLY A 43 6.07 -5.21 3.60
C GLY A 43 5.99 -6.50 4.41
N LEU A 44 6.64 -6.56 5.59
CA LEU A 44 6.53 -7.70 6.51
C LEU A 44 5.12 -7.78 7.10
N ALA A 45 4.59 -6.68 7.61
CA ALA A 45 3.25 -6.64 8.19
C ALA A 45 2.17 -7.08 7.18
N LEU A 46 2.29 -6.64 5.92
CA LEU A 46 1.42 -7.09 4.84
C LEU A 46 1.59 -8.59 4.53
N ALA A 47 2.82 -9.12 4.57
CA ALA A 47 3.09 -10.53 4.32
C ALA A 47 2.61 -11.44 5.47
N GLU A 48 2.49 -10.91 6.68
CA GLU A 48 1.88 -11.60 7.83
C GLU A 48 0.35 -11.61 7.76
N GLU A 49 -0.25 -10.55 7.18
CA GLU A 49 -1.70 -10.46 6.97
C GLU A 49 -2.15 -11.29 5.76
N TYR A 50 -1.38 -11.28 4.67
CA TYR A 50 -1.74 -11.95 3.42
C TYR A 50 -0.81 -13.13 3.12
N ASN A 51 -1.34 -14.16 2.48
CA ASN A 51 -0.52 -15.25 1.96
C ASN A 51 0.27 -14.76 0.74
N ASN A 52 1.57 -14.46 0.94
CA ASN A 52 2.45 -13.96 -0.11
C ASN A 52 2.80 -15.07 -1.11
N VAL A 53 2.26 -14.98 -2.32
CA VAL A 53 2.49 -15.93 -3.42
C VAL A 53 3.50 -15.39 -4.44
N PRO A 54 4.09 -16.22 -5.33
CA PRO A 54 4.89 -15.74 -6.45
C PRO A 54 4.12 -14.78 -7.36
N MET A 55 4.82 -13.84 -8.00
CA MET A 55 4.19 -12.83 -8.86
C MET A 55 3.42 -13.44 -10.04
N CYS A 56 3.87 -14.58 -10.58
CA CYS A 56 3.16 -15.29 -11.65
C CYS A 56 1.76 -15.78 -11.21
N ASP A 57 1.61 -16.12 -9.94
CA ASP A 57 0.40 -16.73 -9.39
C ASP A 57 -0.55 -15.71 -8.72
N CYS A 58 -0.09 -14.44 -8.56
CA CYS A 58 -0.89 -13.42 -7.91
C CYS A 58 -1.96 -12.83 -8.83
N GLU A 59 -3.02 -12.33 -8.23
CA GLU A 59 -4.02 -11.47 -8.86
C GLU A 59 -3.82 -10.01 -8.44
N VAL A 60 -3.35 -9.80 -7.22
CA VAL A 60 -3.00 -8.49 -6.67
C VAL A 60 -1.50 -8.38 -6.46
N PHE A 61 -0.92 -7.30 -6.89
CA PHE A 61 0.49 -6.97 -6.72
C PHE A 61 0.64 -5.74 -5.81
N ILE A 62 1.27 -5.91 -4.66
CA ILE A 62 1.61 -4.82 -3.74
C ILE A 62 3.08 -4.46 -3.90
N ASN A 63 3.34 -3.33 -4.54
CA ASN A 63 4.65 -2.82 -4.89
C ASN A 63 5.22 -1.99 -3.72
N CYS A 64 5.71 -2.66 -2.69
CA CYS A 64 6.13 -2.05 -1.44
C CYS A 64 7.64 -1.77 -1.35
N LYS A 65 8.48 -2.63 -1.96
CA LYS A 65 9.93 -2.43 -1.95
C LYS A 65 10.31 -1.20 -2.77
N HIS A 66 11.15 -0.32 -2.19
CA HIS A 66 11.54 0.93 -2.83
C HIS A 66 12.28 0.76 -4.17
N ASP A 67 13.13 -0.28 -4.32
CA ASP A 67 13.92 -0.47 -5.53
C ASP A 67 13.07 -0.92 -6.72
N ASN A 68 13.32 -0.37 -7.91
CA ASN A 68 12.70 -0.73 -9.18
C ASN A 68 11.16 -0.68 -9.22
N GLN A 69 10.54 0.16 -8.39
CA GLN A 69 9.07 0.21 -8.32
C GLN A 69 8.42 0.55 -9.66
N VAL A 70 9.01 1.43 -10.46
CA VAL A 70 8.46 1.80 -11.76
C VAL A 70 8.50 0.62 -12.73
N ASP A 71 9.62 -0.08 -12.84
CA ASP A 71 9.74 -1.24 -13.74
C ASP A 71 8.78 -2.36 -13.33
N LEU A 72 8.70 -2.63 -12.02
CA LEU A 72 7.77 -3.63 -11.49
C LEU A 72 6.29 -3.24 -11.68
N LEU A 73 5.97 -1.96 -11.62
CA LEU A 73 4.62 -1.46 -11.92
C LEU A 73 4.24 -1.76 -13.39
N TYR A 74 5.13 -1.47 -14.34
CA TYR A 74 4.87 -1.78 -15.76
C TYR A 74 4.78 -3.27 -15.99
N GLU A 75 5.66 -4.07 -15.41
CA GLU A 75 5.62 -5.53 -15.51
C GLU A 75 4.28 -6.10 -14.99
N ALA A 76 3.82 -5.62 -13.84
CA ALA A 76 2.54 -6.04 -13.27
C ALA A 76 1.34 -5.61 -14.13
N ALA A 77 1.40 -4.40 -14.72
CA ALA A 77 0.38 -3.89 -15.62
C ALA A 77 0.28 -4.74 -16.92
N GLU A 78 1.41 -5.10 -17.53
CA GLU A 78 1.46 -6.00 -18.70
C GLU A 78 0.86 -7.37 -18.40
N LYS A 79 1.00 -7.85 -17.16
CA LYS A 79 0.41 -9.12 -16.70
C LYS A 79 -1.05 -8.98 -16.23
N GLY A 80 -1.66 -7.81 -16.40
CA GLY A 80 -3.08 -7.58 -16.06
C GLY A 80 -3.39 -7.68 -14.56
N LYS A 81 -2.43 -7.38 -13.67
CA LYS A 81 -2.62 -7.44 -12.23
C LYS A 81 -3.37 -6.22 -11.71
N ARG A 82 -4.15 -6.38 -10.62
CA ARG A 82 -4.54 -5.26 -9.76
C ARG A 82 -3.32 -4.82 -8.96
N ILE A 83 -3.02 -3.51 -8.96
CA ILE A 83 -1.74 -3.02 -8.45
C ILE A 83 -1.96 -2.00 -7.33
N ILE A 84 -1.25 -2.17 -6.21
CA ILE A 84 -1.14 -1.16 -5.16
C ILE A 84 0.33 -0.76 -5.02
N ASN A 85 0.64 0.49 -5.35
CA ASN A 85 1.97 1.05 -5.20
C ASN A 85 2.09 1.76 -3.85
N ILE A 86 3.10 1.43 -3.06
CA ILE A 86 3.42 2.15 -1.84
C ILE A 86 4.30 3.34 -2.19
N GLY A 87 3.66 4.49 -2.30
CA GLY A 87 4.27 5.77 -2.56
C GLY A 87 4.77 6.49 -1.31
N SER A 88 4.95 7.80 -1.43
CA SER A 88 5.38 8.69 -0.34
C SER A 88 4.86 10.10 -0.59
N ASN A 89 4.64 10.87 0.45
CA ASN A 89 4.41 12.32 0.34
C ASN A 89 5.71 13.13 0.10
N SER A 90 6.87 12.46 0.11
CA SER A 90 8.18 13.11 -0.05
C SER A 90 8.35 13.91 -1.36
N PRO A 91 7.77 13.52 -2.51
CA PRO A 91 7.83 14.33 -3.73
C PRO A 91 7.17 15.71 -3.60
N ASP A 92 6.14 15.83 -2.77
CA ASP A 92 5.37 17.07 -2.58
C ASP A 92 6.05 18.04 -1.62
N GLU A 93 7.07 17.59 -0.89
CA GLU A 93 7.82 18.41 0.05
C GLU A 93 8.92 19.20 -0.67
N GLN A 94 9.03 20.50 -0.37
CA GLN A 94 10.17 21.29 -0.84
C GLN A 94 11.46 20.82 -0.19
N LYS A 95 12.40 20.33 -1.01
CA LYS A 95 13.72 19.92 -0.58
C LYS A 95 14.74 21.01 -0.89
N LYS A 96 15.63 21.31 0.07
CA LYS A 96 16.71 22.30 -0.11
C LYS A 96 17.79 21.80 -1.06
N VAL A 97 17.91 20.49 -1.23
CA VAL A 97 18.88 19.81 -2.09
C VAL A 97 18.19 18.71 -2.88
N PRO A 98 18.71 18.31 -4.06
CA PRO A 98 18.20 17.17 -4.80
C PRO A 98 18.15 15.91 -3.92
N HIS A 99 17.04 15.20 -3.96
CA HIS A 99 16.81 14.03 -3.13
C HIS A 99 16.33 12.86 -3.99
N LYS A 100 17.24 11.92 -4.27
CA LYS A 100 17.00 10.78 -5.17
C LYS A 100 15.71 10.03 -4.84
N TYR A 101 15.48 9.72 -3.56
CA TYR A 101 14.27 9.03 -3.12
C TYR A 101 12.98 9.77 -3.52
N ALA A 102 12.94 11.10 -3.32
CA ALA A 102 11.76 11.90 -3.70
C ALA A 102 11.51 11.88 -5.21
N ILE A 103 12.59 11.92 -6.01
CA ILE A 103 12.51 11.85 -7.47
C ILE A 103 11.99 10.48 -7.92
N GLU A 104 12.51 9.40 -7.36
CA GLU A 104 12.06 8.02 -7.68
C GLU A 104 10.58 7.82 -7.29
N LYS A 105 10.15 8.33 -6.14
CA LYS A 105 8.74 8.28 -5.74
C LYS A 105 7.85 9.15 -6.63
N GLY A 106 8.34 10.32 -7.07
CA GLY A 106 7.63 11.16 -8.05
C GLY A 106 7.50 10.50 -9.42
N ALA A 107 8.51 9.75 -9.86
CA ALA A 107 8.44 8.94 -11.08
C ALA A 107 7.38 7.84 -10.96
N LEU A 108 7.29 7.19 -9.81
CA LEU A 108 6.23 6.19 -9.53
C LEU A 108 4.83 6.81 -9.57
N ASP A 109 4.66 8.02 -8.98
CA ASP A 109 3.39 8.77 -9.05
C ASP A 109 2.96 9.00 -10.49
N LYS A 110 3.87 9.47 -11.35
CA LYS A 110 3.59 9.74 -12.77
C LYS A 110 3.30 8.47 -13.57
N ALA A 111 4.03 7.39 -13.32
CA ALA A 111 3.77 6.10 -13.95
C ALA A 111 2.39 5.56 -13.57
N ASN A 112 2.03 5.63 -12.27
CA ASN A 112 0.70 5.25 -11.79
C ASN A 112 -0.41 6.06 -12.47
N ASP A 113 -0.26 7.39 -12.56
CA ASP A 113 -1.24 8.26 -13.22
C ASP A 113 -1.46 7.84 -14.68
N GLN A 114 -0.38 7.63 -15.44
CA GLN A 114 -0.48 7.21 -16.84
C GLN A 114 -1.26 5.90 -17.00
N LEU A 115 -0.86 4.89 -16.24
CA LEU A 115 -1.47 3.55 -16.32
C LEU A 115 -2.93 3.57 -15.86
N PHE A 116 -3.25 4.34 -14.82
CA PHE A 116 -4.63 4.51 -14.35
C PHE A 116 -5.54 5.06 -15.44
N TYR A 117 -5.11 6.13 -16.14
CA TYR A 117 -5.88 6.74 -17.22
C TYR A 117 -5.93 5.88 -18.49
N GLN A 118 -5.01 4.93 -18.66
CA GLN A 118 -5.06 3.90 -19.70
C GLN A 118 -5.96 2.71 -19.35
N GLY A 119 -6.60 2.74 -18.18
CA GLY A 119 -7.55 1.72 -17.75
C GLY A 119 -6.96 0.60 -16.88
N VAL A 120 -5.67 0.66 -16.53
CA VAL A 120 -5.05 -0.31 -15.61
C VAL A 120 -5.62 -0.11 -14.20
N ASP A 121 -5.92 -1.20 -13.49
CA ASP A 121 -6.35 -1.16 -12.10
C ASP A 121 -5.12 -0.98 -11.19
N THR A 122 -4.71 0.26 -11.05
CA THR A 122 -3.54 0.67 -10.25
C THR A 122 -3.90 1.80 -9.30
N THR A 123 -3.46 1.67 -8.06
CA THR A 123 -3.63 2.67 -7.00
C THR A 123 -2.27 3.03 -6.43
N ILE A 124 -2.02 4.31 -6.16
CA ILE A 124 -0.87 4.71 -5.36
C ILE A 124 -1.31 5.20 -3.98
N VAL A 125 -0.69 4.65 -2.93
CA VAL A 125 -0.90 5.06 -1.54
C VAL A 125 0.33 5.79 -1.07
N ARG A 126 0.21 7.09 -0.83
CA ARG A 126 1.28 7.92 -0.30
C ARG A 126 1.18 7.99 1.21
N PHE A 127 2.06 7.28 1.89
CA PHE A 127 2.19 7.40 3.33
C PHE A 127 3.23 8.46 3.70
N GLY A 128 2.91 9.24 4.74
CA GLY A 128 3.91 9.98 5.50
C GLY A 128 4.81 9.03 6.29
N TYR A 129 5.51 9.54 7.30
CA TYR A 129 6.30 8.66 8.15
C TYR A 129 5.39 7.65 8.86
N PHE A 130 5.72 6.37 8.74
CA PHE A 130 5.12 5.30 9.54
C PHE A 130 6.19 4.61 10.38
N ASP A 131 5.79 4.03 11.50
CA ASP A 131 6.73 3.45 12.46
C ASP A 131 7.39 2.20 11.88
N SER A 132 8.64 2.35 11.49
CA SER A 132 9.45 1.28 10.91
C SER A 132 10.91 1.43 11.33
N PRO A 133 11.71 0.34 11.32
CA PRO A 133 13.12 0.41 11.66
C PRO A 133 13.91 1.44 10.84
N ARG A 134 13.50 1.69 9.60
CA ARG A 134 14.16 2.64 8.70
C ARG A 134 14.10 4.08 9.19
N VAL A 135 13.03 4.46 9.86
CA VAL A 135 12.77 5.83 10.34
C VAL A 135 12.74 5.94 11.86
N SER A 136 13.26 4.94 12.58
CA SER A 136 13.32 4.93 14.06
C SER A 136 14.08 6.14 14.62
N HIS A 137 15.08 6.65 13.90
CA HIS A 137 15.89 7.82 14.27
C HIS A 137 15.18 9.17 14.03
N ILE A 138 14.05 9.18 13.36
CA ILE A 138 13.31 10.42 13.06
C ILE A 138 12.39 10.74 14.23
N VAL A 139 12.57 11.93 14.80
CA VAL A 139 11.71 12.48 15.84
C VAL A 139 10.55 13.24 15.16
N ALA A 140 9.52 12.53 14.79
CA ALA A 140 8.31 13.07 14.19
C ALA A 140 7.13 12.15 14.53
N ASN A 141 5.91 12.68 14.41
CA ASN A 141 4.72 11.84 14.46
C ASN A 141 4.74 10.84 13.31
N LYS A 142 4.41 9.61 13.63
CA LYS A 142 4.42 8.50 12.69
C LYS A 142 3.05 7.85 12.66
N LEU A 143 2.69 7.31 11.50
CA LEU A 143 1.54 6.42 11.36
C LEU A 143 1.88 5.07 12.01
N ASP A 144 0.90 4.45 12.61
CA ASP A 144 0.99 3.06 13.02
C ASP A 144 1.03 2.15 11.77
N ILE A 145 1.87 1.12 11.78
CA ILE A 145 1.96 0.15 10.67
C ILE A 145 0.63 -0.58 10.48
N ASP A 146 -0.05 -0.96 11.57
CA ASP A 146 -1.36 -1.63 11.51
C ASP A 146 -2.41 -0.73 10.84
N TYR A 147 -2.33 0.58 11.05
CA TYR A 147 -3.19 1.52 10.34
C TYR A 147 -2.86 1.60 8.84
N CYS A 148 -1.58 1.51 8.47
CA CYS A 148 -1.18 1.44 7.07
C CYS A 148 -1.71 0.15 6.40
N VAL A 149 -1.65 -0.99 7.08
CA VAL A 149 -2.25 -2.26 6.62
C VAL A 149 -3.76 -2.11 6.45
N TYR A 150 -4.45 -1.52 7.42
CA TYR A 150 -5.90 -1.24 7.34
C TYR A 150 -6.28 -0.41 6.11
N ILE A 151 -5.50 0.61 5.75
CA ILE A 151 -5.74 1.42 4.54
C ILE A 151 -5.61 0.57 3.28
N ILE A 152 -4.65 -0.35 3.21
CA ILE A 152 -4.50 -1.27 2.09
C ILE A 152 -5.71 -2.22 2.00
N ASP A 153 -6.15 -2.80 3.11
CA ASP A 153 -7.36 -3.63 3.20
C ASP A 153 -8.58 -2.87 2.68
N TRP A 154 -8.76 -1.63 3.16
CA TRP A 154 -9.87 -0.79 2.74
C TRP A 154 -9.85 -0.52 1.24
N ILE A 155 -8.68 -0.30 0.63
CA ILE A 155 -8.55 -0.12 -0.83
C ILE A 155 -8.94 -1.39 -1.57
N LEU A 156 -8.49 -2.55 -1.09
CA LEU A 156 -8.79 -3.85 -1.71
C LEU A 156 -10.29 -4.16 -1.69
N ASP A 157 -11.00 -3.68 -0.68
CA ASP A 157 -12.45 -3.88 -0.49
C ASP A 157 -13.31 -2.91 -1.32
N GLN A 158 -12.73 -1.91 -1.98
CA GLN A 158 -13.53 -0.96 -2.76
C GLN A 158 -14.02 -1.56 -4.07
N PRO A 159 -15.31 -1.34 -4.44
CA PRO A 159 -15.87 -1.82 -5.71
C PRO A 159 -15.42 -0.99 -6.92
N HIS A 160 -14.79 0.16 -6.69
CA HIS A 160 -14.33 1.08 -7.73
C HIS A 160 -12.82 1.28 -7.68
N ARG A 161 -12.23 1.62 -8.82
CA ARG A 161 -10.82 1.96 -8.90
C ARG A 161 -10.52 3.26 -8.16
N ILE A 162 -9.52 3.25 -7.31
CA ILE A 162 -9.00 4.43 -6.61
C ILE A 162 -7.67 4.78 -7.24
N LYS A 163 -7.52 6.02 -7.72
CA LYS A 163 -6.26 6.44 -8.36
C LYS A 163 -5.15 6.66 -7.33
N ASP A 164 -5.45 7.42 -6.29
CA ASP A 164 -4.47 7.76 -5.26
C ASP A 164 -5.11 8.09 -3.91
N ILE A 165 -4.36 7.84 -2.85
CA ILE A 165 -4.68 8.23 -1.47
C ILE A 165 -3.40 8.74 -0.81
N THR A 166 -3.50 9.84 -0.06
CA THR A 166 -2.40 10.34 0.77
C THR A 166 -2.82 10.33 2.24
N VAL A 167 -2.01 9.69 3.06
CA VAL A 167 -2.22 9.57 4.50
C VAL A 167 -0.98 10.04 5.24
N VAL A 168 -1.15 11.04 6.11
CA VAL A 168 -0.06 11.61 6.89
C VAL A 168 -0.45 11.68 8.37
N PRO A 169 0.51 11.61 9.30
CA PRO A 169 0.23 11.78 10.72
C PRO A 169 -0.35 13.16 11.01
N HIS A 170 -1.21 13.27 12.04
CA HIS A 170 -1.64 14.56 12.53
C HIS A 170 -0.44 15.39 12.99
N LYS A 171 -0.44 16.68 12.68
CA LYS A 171 0.47 17.65 13.30
C LYS A 171 -0.12 18.01 14.65
N HIS A 172 0.62 17.75 15.71
CA HIS A 172 0.35 18.28 17.04
C HIS A 172 1.11 19.56 17.25
#